data_9cc3ee384d55b5740412e7bdf85f29fa
#
_entry.id   9cc3ee384d55b5740412e7bdf85f29fa
#
_cell.length_a   1.000
_cell.length_b   1.000
_cell.length_c   1.000
_cell.angle_alpha   90.00
_cell.angle_beta   90.00
_cell.angle_gamma   90.00
#
_symmetry.space_group_name_H-M   'P 1'
#
loop_
_entity.id
_entity.type
_entity.pdbx_description
1 polymer ?
#
loop_
_entity_poly.entity_id
_entity_poly.type
_entity_poly.pdbx_seq_one_letter_code
_entity_poly.pdbx_strand_id
1 'polypeptide(L)'
;MIVVNNKIIISGTAGFIGFNLAKKLMGMGFEVVGVDSLNDAYDVRLKNLRISELSSNKNYEFHELNLSNPASVSNLQTLNTQAQTFFHMAARAGVRQSFLEPYNYVLDNTVATTNVANFCKITGVSSLILASTSSIYGDSGENLMRENKDERIQPPSVYASTKLAGEILAKTILDGTDTKVMVPRFFTVYGPYGRPDMSILRFIHWIVNNQEVQVFGDGEQRRSFTYIDDVVEALIKLMDYDTSNTFNIGSDKTVSLNQVIKIIQEKTNSEPLIAFKERAIKDPDVVRPDLTHIKQNLKWEPSTLIENGIEKTVEWYLENLDLLKSLTYIKK
;
A
#
# COMPACT_ATOMS: atom_id res chain seq x y z
N MET A 1 -36.51 9.19 3.01
CA MET A 1 -35.07 9.32 3.28
C MET A 1 -34.40 8.12 2.61
N ILE A 2 -33.64 8.34 1.55
CA ILE A 2 -32.76 7.30 1.01
C ILE A 2 -31.70 7.10 2.08
N VAL A 3 -31.68 5.93 2.72
CA VAL A 3 -30.58 5.56 3.62
C VAL A 3 -29.35 5.44 2.72
N VAL A 4 -28.54 6.48 2.67
CA VAL A 4 -27.23 6.39 2.04
C VAL A 4 -26.46 5.38 2.86
N ASN A 5 -26.21 4.22 2.28
CA ASN A 5 -25.45 3.17 2.95
C ASN A 5 -23.99 3.67 3.10
N ASN A 6 -23.63 3.99 4.33
CA ASN A 6 -22.34 4.65 4.65
C ASN A 6 -21.27 3.63 5.06
N LYS A 7 -21.53 2.32 4.81
CA LYS A 7 -20.67 1.23 5.27
C LYS A 7 -19.65 0.81 4.21
N ILE A 8 -18.40 0.70 4.64
CA ILE A 8 -17.24 0.36 3.77
C ILE A 8 -16.48 -0.81 4.41
N ILE A 9 -16.06 -1.75 3.60
CA ILE A 9 -15.15 -2.81 4.04
C ILE A 9 -13.73 -2.47 3.59
N ILE A 10 -12.76 -2.60 4.50
CA ILE A 10 -11.34 -2.43 4.19
C ILE A 10 -10.57 -3.65 4.71
N SER A 11 -9.99 -4.43 3.82
CA SER A 11 -9.02 -5.44 4.22
C SER A 11 -7.60 -4.84 4.30
N GLY A 12 -6.81 -5.33 5.23
CA GLY A 12 -5.46 -4.80 5.47
C GLY A 12 -5.46 -3.52 6.33
N THR A 13 -6.43 -3.35 7.23
CA THR A 13 -6.52 -2.16 8.11
C THR A 13 -5.42 -2.10 9.16
N ALA A 14 -4.77 -3.20 9.51
CA ALA A 14 -3.54 -3.18 10.31
C ALA A 14 -2.30 -2.85 9.47
N GLY A 15 -2.43 -2.78 8.14
CA GLY A 15 -1.40 -2.35 7.20
C GLY A 15 -1.32 -0.83 7.09
N PHE A 16 -0.25 -0.34 6.44
CA PHE A 16 0.05 1.09 6.33
C PHE A 16 -1.05 1.88 5.57
N ILE A 17 -1.37 1.47 4.34
CA ILE A 17 -2.34 2.19 3.50
C ILE A 17 -3.75 2.00 4.05
N GLY A 18 -4.13 0.75 4.42
CA GLY A 18 -5.46 0.46 4.94
C GLY A 18 -5.78 1.19 6.23
N PHE A 19 -4.81 1.36 7.14
CA PHE A 19 -4.95 2.15 8.36
C PHE A 19 -5.27 3.62 8.07
N ASN A 20 -4.44 4.27 7.25
CA ASN A 20 -4.62 5.69 6.95
C ASN A 20 -5.93 5.95 6.17
N LEU A 21 -6.31 5.04 5.27
CA LEU A 21 -7.58 5.09 4.57
C LEU A 21 -8.77 4.96 5.54
N ALA A 22 -8.74 3.97 6.44
CA ALA A 22 -9.79 3.78 7.46
C ALA A 22 -9.94 5.01 8.34
N LYS A 23 -8.84 5.55 8.85
CA LYS A 23 -8.80 6.78 9.67
C LYS A 23 -9.45 7.96 8.94
N LYS A 24 -9.12 8.16 7.67
CA LYS A 24 -9.66 9.26 6.85
C LYS A 24 -11.16 9.08 6.59
N LEU A 25 -11.60 7.89 6.20
CA LEU A 25 -13.01 7.60 5.90
C LEU A 25 -13.90 7.73 7.14
N MET A 26 -13.44 7.26 8.31
CA MET A 26 -14.15 7.48 9.57
C MET A 26 -14.27 8.97 9.91
N GLY A 27 -13.22 9.76 9.65
CA GLY A 27 -13.25 11.22 9.79
C GLY A 27 -14.24 11.92 8.86
N MET A 28 -14.61 11.27 7.75
CA MET A 28 -15.67 11.72 6.82
C MET A 28 -17.06 11.20 7.20
N GLY A 29 -17.19 10.41 8.27
CA GLY A 29 -18.45 9.89 8.78
C GLY A 29 -18.85 8.50 8.24
N PHE A 30 -17.96 7.79 7.54
CA PHE A 30 -18.21 6.41 7.11
C PHE A 30 -18.07 5.43 8.28
N GLU A 31 -18.88 4.35 8.24
CA GLU A 31 -18.70 3.17 9.07
C GLU A 31 -17.74 2.22 8.39
N VAL A 32 -16.67 1.84 9.06
CA VAL A 32 -15.60 1.01 8.48
C VAL A 32 -15.56 -0.36 9.16
N VAL A 33 -15.75 -1.40 8.37
CA VAL A 33 -15.47 -2.79 8.75
C VAL A 33 -14.04 -3.11 8.33
N GLY A 34 -13.17 -3.20 9.31
CA GLY A 34 -11.75 -3.51 9.11
C GLY A 34 -11.46 -4.99 9.21
N VAL A 35 -10.70 -5.52 8.26
CA VAL A 35 -10.25 -6.93 8.24
C VAL A 35 -8.75 -6.99 8.11
N ASP A 36 -8.08 -7.79 8.95
CA ASP A 36 -6.65 -8.11 8.82
C ASP A 36 -6.36 -9.46 9.44
N SER A 37 -5.34 -10.16 9.00
CA SER A 37 -4.91 -11.44 9.57
C SER A 37 -3.83 -11.29 10.64
N LEU A 38 -3.37 -10.08 10.91
CA LEU A 38 -2.28 -9.74 11.83
C LEU A 38 -1.02 -10.62 11.62
N ASN A 39 -0.77 -11.03 10.36
CA ASN A 39 0.37 -11.88 10.02
C ASN A 39 1.72 -11.25 10.40
N ASP A 40 2.76 -12.07 10.45
CA ASP A 40 4.12 -11.72 10.85
C ASP A 40 5.01 -11.17 9.72
N ALA A 41 4.43 -10.61 8.65
CA ALA A 41 5.21 -10.06 7.53
C ALA A 41 6.22 -8.98 7.99
N TYR A 42 5.90 -8.27 9.04
CA TYR A 42 6.78 -7.39 9.81
C TYR A 42 6.32 -7.36 11.28
N ASP A 43 7.00 -6.60 12.13
CA ASP A 43 6.73 -6.55 13.58
C ASP A 43 5.25 -6.27 13.88
N VAL A 44 4.58 -7.23 14.50
CA VAL A 44 3.13 -7.19 14.77
C VAL A 44 2.74 -6.07 15.75
N ARG A 45 3.67 -5.58 16.57
CA ARG A 45 3.41 -4.48 17.51
C ARG A 45 2.97 -3.20 16.78
N LEU A 46 3.51 -2.95 15.59
CA LEU A 46 3.08 -1.81 14.77
C LEU A 46 1.67 -2.01 14.20
N LYS A 47 1.28 -3.25 13.90
CA LYS A 47 -0.10 -3.59 13.50
C LYS A 47 -1.07 -3.37 14.65
N ASN A 48 -0.71 -3.83 15.86
CA ASN A 48 -1.53 -3.66 17.06
C ASN A 48 -1.71 -2.18 17.42
N LEU A 49 -0.67 -1.35 17.29
CA LEU A 49 -0.78 0.10 17.47
C LEU A 49 -1.85 0.69 16.56
N ARG A 50 -1.81 0.37 15.27
CA ARG A 50 -2.79 0.88 14.28
C ARG A 50 -4.21 0.43 14.61
N ILE A 51 -4.41 -0.86 14.93
CA ILE A 51 -5.74 -1.38 15.29
C ILE A 51 -6.25 -0.74 16.58
N SER A 52 -5.40 -0.58 17.60
CA SER A 52 -5.79 0.08 18.86
C SER A 52 -6.26 1.52 18.61
N GLU A 53 -5.57 2.26 17.74
CA GLU A 53 -5.96 3.63 17.40
C GLU A 53 -7.30 3.67 16.64
N LEU A 54 -7.49 2.79 15.64
CA LEU A 54 -8.76 2.73 14.90
C LEU A 54 -9.92 2.32 15.81
N SER A 55 -9.71 1.35 16.70
CA SER A 55 -10.74 0.81 17.60
C SER A 55 -11.21 1.81 18.68
N SER A 56 -10.52 2.92 18.85
CA SER A 56 -11.00 4.02 19.69
C SER A 56 -12.17 4.79 19.06
N ASN A 57 -12.43 4.61 17.78
CA ASN A 57 -13.51 5.26 17.04
C ASN A 57 -14.74 4.33 16.96
N LYS A 58 -15.91 4.82 17.38
CA LYS A 58 -17.18 4.07 17.37
C LYS A 58 -17.64 3.64 15.95
N ASN A 59 -17.13 4.26 14.90
CA ASN A 59 -17.44 3.94 13.52
C ASN A 59 -16.51 2.85 12.95
N TYR A 60 -15.71 2.18 13.80
CA TYR A 60 -14.81 1.12 13.38
C TYR A 60 -15.17 -0.22 14.04
N GLU A 61 -15.28 -1.24 13.24
CA GLU A 61 -15.46 -2.62 13.67
C GLU A 61 -14.32 -3.47 13.11
N PHE A 62 -13.57 -4.19 13.95
CA PHE A 62 -12.41 -4.98 13.54
C PHE A 62 -12.69 -6.48 13.57
N HIS A 63 -12.27 -7.18 12.51
CA HIS A 63 -12.32 -8.63 12.41
C HIS A 63 -10.94 -9.18 12.05
N GLU A 64 -10.38 -10.01 12.93
CA GLU A 64 -9.17 -10.76 12.64
C GLU A 64 -9.51 -11.96 11.76
N LEU A 65 -9.31 -11.82 10.45
CA LEU A 65 -9.65 -12.85 9.46
C LEU A 65 -8.52 -13.01 8.43
N ASN A 66 -8.17 -14.26 8.14
CA ASN A 66 -7.29 -14.59 7.03
C ASN A 66 -8.09 -14.82 5.75
N LEU A 67 -8.06 -13.88 4.82
CA LEU A 67 -8.83 -13.92 3.57
C LEU A 67 -8.34 -14.99 2.57
N SER A 68 -7.17 -15.61 2.78
CA SER A 68 -6.78 -16.79 2.00
C SER A 68 -7.56 -18.06 2.41
N ASN A 69 -8.22 -18.04 3.57
CA ASN A 69 -9.08 -19.12 4.03
C ASN A 69 -10.54 -18.85 3.61
N PRO A 70 -11.14 -19.70 2.76
CA PRO A 70 -12.55 -19.53 2.34
C PRO A 70 -13.56 -19.46 3.49
N ALA A 71 -13.32 -20.18 4.59
CA ALA A 71 -14.19 -20.13 5.78
C ALA A 71 -14.21 -18.73 6.42
N SER A 72 -13.09 -18.02 6.42
CA SER A 72 -13.02 -16.63 6.91
C SER A 72 -13.86 -15.67 6.07
N VAL A 73 -13.91 -15.90 4.75
CA VAL A 73 -14.75 -15.10 3.84
C VAL A 73 -16.23 -15.38 4.06
N SER A 74 -16.60 -16.62 4.35
CA SER A 74 -17.98 -16.96 4.73
C SER A 74 -18.38 -16.25 6.03
N ASN A 75 -17.49 -16.15 7.01
CA ASN A 75 -17.73 -15.37 8.22
C ASN A 75 -17.97 -13.88 7.91
N LEU A 76 -17.21 -13.30 6.97
CA LEU A 76 -17.42 -11.93 6.53
C LEU A 76 -18.82 -11.71 5.90
N GLN A 77 -19.34 -12.71 5.18
CA GLN A 77 -20.70 -12.68 4.63
C GLN A 77 -21.78 -12.64 5.73
N THR A 78 -21.56 -13.34 6.86
CA THR A 78 -22.54 -13.37 7.97
C THR A 78 -22.67 -12.03 8.70
N LEU A 79 -21.68 -11.12 8.56
CA LEU A 79 -21.75 -9.78 9.16
C LEU A 79 -22.79 -8.86 8.48
N ASN A 80 -23.50 -9.38 7.47
CA ASN A 80 -24.56 -8.67 6.74
C ASN A 80 -24.15 -7.24 6.35
N THR A 81 -22.93 -7.11 5.87
CA THR A 81 -22.35 -5.83 5.48
C THR A 81 -22.92 -5.43 4.14
N GLN A 82 -23.95 -4.62 4.11
CA GLN A 82 -24.45 -4.01 2.86
C GLN A 82 -23.48 -2.94 2.36
N ALA A 83 -22.17 -3.22 2.42
CA ALA A 83 -21.16 -2.26 2.01
C ALA A 83 -21.26 -1.95 0.52
N GLN A 84 -21.15 -0.68 0.15
CA GLN A 84 -21.09 -0.25 -1.25
C GLN A 84 -19.71 -0.49 -1.85
N THR A 85 -18.65 -0.30 -1.06
CA THR A 85 -17.26 -0.40 -1.52
C THR A 85 -16.47 -1.36 -0.65
N PHE A 86 -15.68 -2.21 -1.31
CA PHE A 86 -14.67 -3.05 -0.69
C PHE A 86 -13.28 -2.56 -1.12
N PHE A 87 -12.50 -2.04 -0.19
CA PHE A 87 -11.08 -1.75 -0.39
C PHE A 87 -10.25 -2.98 -0.02
N HIS A 88 -9.72 -3.68 -1.01
CA HIS A 88 -8.82 -4.81 -0.77
C HIS A 88 -7.36 -4.34 -0.74
N MET A 89 -6.95 -3.84 0.46
CA MET A 89 -5.58 -3.36 0.71
C MET A 89 -4.69 -4.45 1.33
N ALA A 90 -5.26 -5.56 1.79
CA ALA A 90 -4.51 -6.69 2.32
C ALA A 90 -3.65 -7.33 1.24
N ALA A 91 -2.35 -7.44 1.51
CA ALA A 91 -1.39 -8.15 0.67
C ALA A 91 -0.09 -8.40 1.43
N ARG A 92 0.63 -9.44 1.05
CA ARG A 92 2.02 -9.62 1.42
C ARG A 92 2.88 -8.86 0.40
N ALA A 93 3.54 -7.79 0.83
CA ALA A 93 4.38 -6.96 -0.02
C ALA A 93 5.88 -7.17 0.28
N GLY A 94 6.73 -6.88 -0.69
CA GLY A 94 8.18 -7.02 -0.58
C GLY A 94 8.76 -7.93 -1.67
N VAL A 95 9.50 -7.33 -2.61
CA VAL A 95 10.08 -8.05 -3.77
C VAL A 95 11.08 -9.10 -3.31
N ARG A 96 12.03 -8.73 -2.45
CA ARG A 96 13.11 -9.63 -2.02
C ARG A 96 12.57 -10.83 -1.25
N GLN A 97 11.71 -10.59 -0.28
CA GLN A 97 11.12 -11.64 0.56
C GLN A 97 10.26 -12.62 -0.25
N SER A 98 9.68 -12.16 -1.37
CA SER A 98 8.84 -13.02 -2.21
C SER A 98 9.59 -14.20 -2.86
N PHE A 99 10.90 -14.08 -3.04
CA PHE A 99 11.72 -15.19 -3.54
C PHE A 99 12.02 -16.23 -2.44
N LEU A 100 12.01 -15.82 -1.18
CA LEU A 100 12.27 -16.71 -0.02
C LEU A 100 11.01 -17.45 0.42
N GLU A 101 9.84 -16.80 0.33
CA GLU A 101 8.56 -17.33 0.81
C GLU A 101 7.48 -17.33 -0.30
N PRO A 102 7.73 -17.87 -1.51
CA PRO A 102 6.83 -17.70 -2.66
C PRO A 102 5.40 -18.21 -2.40
N TYR A 103 5.27 -19.30 -1.65
CA TYR A 103 3.98 -19.89 -1.32
C TYR A 103 3.08 -18.94 -0.52
N ASN A 104 3.64 -18.25 0.48
CA ASN A 104 2.90 -17.28 1.29
C ASN A 104 2.40 -16.10 0.43
N TYR A 105 3.17 -15.69 -0.58
CA TYR A 105 2.75 -14.64 -1.51
C TYR A 105 1.59 -15.09 -2.42
N VAL A 106 1.58 -16.34 -2.86
CA VAL A 106 0.45 -16.89 -3.62
C VAL A 106 -0.82 -16.92 -2.76
N LEU A 107 -0.72 -17.39 -1.52
CA LEU A 107 -1.86 -17.43 -0.60
C LEU A 107 -2.39 -16.02 -0.28
N ASP A 108 -1.52 -15.12 0.20
CA ASP A 108 -1.93 -13.82 0.71
C ASP A 108 -2.32 -12.83 -0.40
N ASN A 109 -1.81 -12.98 -1.63
CA ASN A 109 -2.08 -12.06 -2.72
C ASN A 109 -3.06 -12.62 -3.74
N THR A 110 -2.87 -13.86 -4.21
CA THR A 110 -3.68 -14.43 -5.29
C THR A 110 -4.93 -15.11 -4.76
N VAL A 111 -4.79 -16.04 -3.80
CA VAL A 111 -5.94 -16.78 -3.23
C VAL A 111 -6.86 -15.84 -2.46
N ALA A 112 -6.30 -14.95 -1.61
CA ALA A 112 -7.10 -13.97 -0.88
C ALA A 112 -7.88 -13.04 -1.82
N THR A 113 -7.25 -12.55 -2.89
CA THR A 113 -7.92 -11.71 -3.89
C THR A 113 -9.05 -12.47 -4.60
N THR A 114 -8.84 -13.76 -4.94
CA THR A 114 -9.86 -14.62 -5.54
C THR A 114 -11.08 -14.76 -4.61
N ASN A 115 -10.84 -14.98 -3.33
CA ASN A 115 -11.89 -15.09 -2.32
C ASN A 115 -12.67 -13.78 -2.15
N VAL A 116 -11.97 -12.64 -2.13
CA VAL A 116 -12.61 -11.31 -2.05
C VAL A 116 -13.43 -11.01 -3.30
N ALA A 117 -12.94 -11.33 -4.49
CA ALA A 117 -13.71 -11.15 -5.73
C ALA A 117 -15.00 -12.01 -5.72
N ASN A 118 -14.92 -13.27 -5.27
CA ASN A 118 -16.09 -14.11 -5.10
C ASN A 118 -17.07 -13.55 -4.04
N PHE A 119 -16.55 -13.01 -2.94
CA PHE A 119 -17.37 -12.31 -1.94
C PHE A 119 -18.13 -11.14 -2.59
N CYS A 120 -17.45 -10.26 -3.32
CA CYS A 120 -18.10 -9.14 -4.01
C CYS A 120 -19.18 -9.60 -4.99
N LYS A 121 -18.91 -10.68 -5.76
CA LYS A 121 -19.89 -11.29 -6.68
C LYS A 121 -21.14 -11.78 -5.97
N ILE A 122 -21.00 -12.44 -4.83
CA ILE A 122 -22.12 -13.02 -4.09
C ILE A 122 -22.93 -11.94 -3.36
N THR A 123 -22.26 -10.94 -2.79
CA THR A 123 -22.91 -9.91 -1.97
C THR A 123 -23.38 -8.69 -2.76
N GLY A 124 -22.97 -8.55 -4.03
CA GLY A 124 -23.36 -7.42 -4.88
C GLY A 124 -22.73 -6.09 -4.47
N VAL A 125 -21.52 -6.11 -3.87
CA VAL A 125 -20.74 -4.89 -3.61
C VAL A 125 -20.57 -4.13 -4.91
N SER A 126 -20.90 -2.83 -4.91
CA SER A 126 -20.91 -2.02 -6.14
C SER A 126 -19.50 -1.76 -6.67
N SER A 127 -18.49 -1.70 -5.78
CA SER A 127 -17.13 -1.32 -6.16
C SER A 127 -16.07 -2.11 -5.38
N LEU A 128 -15.17 -2.78 -6.09
CA LEU A 128 -13.95 -3.39 -5.56
C LEU A 128 -12.74 -2.52 -5.93
N ILE A 129 -12.08 -1.94 -4.94
CA ILE A 129 -10.82 -1.21 -5.12
C ILE A 129 -9.68 -2.12 -4.67
N LEU A 130 -8.96 -2.68 -5.66
CA LEU A 130 -7.95 -3.71 -5.48
C LEU A 130 -6.54 -3.13 -5.52
N ALA A 131 -5.87 -3.05 -4.39
CA ALA A 131 -4.48 -2.61 -4.31
C ALA A 131 -3.57 -3.45 -5.23
N SER A 132 -2.81 -2.78 -6.09
CA SER A 132 -1.77 -3.38 -6.94
C SER A 132 -0.45 -2.61 -6.79
N THR A 133 0.49 -2.79 -7.71
CA THR A 133 1.87 -2.32 -7.56
C THR A 133 2.51 -1.95 -8.89
N SER A 134 3.36 -0.92 -8.88
CA SER A 134 4.23 -0.59 -10.00
C SER A 134 5.29 -1.67 -10.31
N SER A 135 5.55 -2.57 -9.36
CA SER A 135 6.54 -3.65 -9.54
C SER A 135 6.22 -4.59 -10.71
N ILE A 136 4.97 -4.62 -11.17
CA ILE A 136 4.56 -5.43 -12.34
C ILE A 136 5.17 -4.94 -13.66
N TYR A 137 5.54 -3.65 -13.73
CA TYR A 137 6.13 -3.07 -14.94
C TYR A 137 7.57 -3.52 -15.18
N GLY A 138 8.24 -4.02 -14.13
CA GLY A 138 9.66 -4.37 -14.21
C GLY A 138 10.55 -3.15 -14.36
N ASP A 139 11.64 -3.32 -15.11
CA ASP A 139 12.57 -2.26 -15.46
C ASP A 139 12.14 -1.62 -16.78
N SER A 140 11.69 -0.37 -16.73
CA SER A 140 11.33 0.43 -17.90
C SER A 140 12.47 1.35 -18.36
N GLY A 141 13.64 1.29 -17.74
CA GLY A 141 14.71 2.24 -17.93
C GLY A 141 14.25 3.67 -17.58
N GLU A 142 14.50 4.63 -18.46
CA GLU A 142 14.06 6.02 -18.29
C GLU A 142 12.61 6.29 -18.74
N ASN A 143 11.94 5.28 -19.33
CA ASN A 143 10.57 5.46 -19.83
C ASN A 143 9.56 5.57 -18.69
N LEU A 144 8.49 6.35 -18.92
CA LEU A 144 7.36 6.40 -18.02
C LEU A 144 6.61 5.07 -18.01
N MET A 145 6.25 4.60 -16.82
CA MET A 145 5.42 3.41 -16.62
C MET A 145 3.96 3.75 -16.87
N ARG A 146 3.33 3.10 -17.86
CA ARG A 146 1.94 3.34 -18.30
C ARG A 146 1.08 2.13 -18.04
N GLU A 147 -0.21 2.38 -17.70
CA GLU A 147 -1.19 1.32 -17.39
C GLU A 147 -1.52 0.43 -18.61
N ASN A 148 -1.61 1.02 -19.80
CA ASN A 148 -2.09 0.38 -21.02
C ASN A 148 -0.98 0.19 -22.06
N LYS A 149 0.20 -0.28 -21.66
CA LYS A 149 1.19 -0.71 -22.64
C LYS A 149 0.78 -2.05 -23.24
N ASP A 150 0.71 -2.12 -24.58
CA ASP A 150 0.46 -3.35 -25.37
C ASP A 150 1.60 -4.37 -25.26
N GLU A 151 2.68 -4.06 -24.56
CA GLU A 151 3.81 -4.94 -24.34
C GLU A 151 3.45 -6.04 -23.34
N ARG A 152 3.90 -7.26 -23.60
CA ARG A 152 3.77 -8.40 -22.68
C ARG A 152 4.44 -8.06 -21.36
N ILE A 153 3.63 -7.80 -20.34
CA ILE A 153 4.10 -7.56 -18.97
C ILE A 153 4.73 -8.85 -18.46
N GLN A 154 6.02 -8.81 -18.17
CA GLN A 154 6.75 -9.90 -17.51
C GLN A 154 7.15 -9.45 -16.09
N PRO A 155 6.36 -9.76 -15.08
CA PRO A 155 6.67 -9.37 -13.71
C PRO A 155 8.02 -9.95 -13.25
N PRO A 156 8.93 -9.13 -12.70
CA PRO A 156 10.30 -9.56 -12.39
C PRO A 156 10.42 -10.33 -11.08
N SER A 157 9.33 -10.54 -10.34
CA SER A 157 9.33 -11.18 -9.02
C SER A 157 8.04 -11.94 -8.74
N VAL A 158 8.11 -12.87 -7.79
CA VAL A 158 6.92 -13.60 -7.31
C VAL A 158 5.86 -12.62 -6.77
N TYR A 159 6.28 -11.60 -6.02
CA TYR A 159 5.37 -10.54 -5.55
C TYR A 159 4.61 -9.88 -6.71
N ALA A 160 5.33 -9.39 -7.71
CA ALA A 160 4.72 -8.72 -8.85
C ALA A 160 3.81 -9.67 -9.65
N SER A 161 4.22 -10.94 -9.83
CA SER A 161 3.42 -11.97 -10.49
C SER A 161 2.12 -12.27 -9.76
N THR A 162 2.17 -12.40 -8.42
CA THR A 162 0.96 -12.66 -7.61
C THR A 162 -0.01 -11.49 -7.60
N LYS A 163 0.50 -10.25 -7.64
CA LYS A 163 -0.35 -9.04 -7.75
C LYS A 163 -1.02 -8.94 -9.12
N LEU A 164 -0.27 -9.19 -10.20
CA LEU A 164 -0.84 -9.21 -11.56
C LEU A 164 -1.89 -10.32 -11.71
N ALA A 165 -1.61 -11.53 -11.17
CA ALA A 165 -2.59 -12.62 -11.17
C ALA A 165 -3.89 -12.20 -10.44
N GLY A 166 -3.77 -11.50 -9.30
CA GLY A 166 -4.91 -10.95 -8.58
C GLY A 166 -5.73 -9.95 -9.42
N GLU A 167 -5.06 -9.03 -10.15
CA GLU A 167 -5.74 -8.10 -11.07
C GLU A 167 -6.57 -8.85 -12.13
N ILE A 168 -5.96 -9.85 -12.77
CA ILE A 168 -6.60 -10.64 -13.83
C ILE A 168 -7.78 -11.42 -13.25
N LEU A 169 -7.58 -12.15 -12.15
CA LEU A 169 -8.62 -12.98 -11.54
C LEU A 169 -9.81 -12.15 -11.05
N ALA A 170 -9.57 -11.03 -10.39
CA ALA A 170 -10.66 -10.17 -9.92
C ALA A 170 -11.51 -9.65 -11.09
N LYS A 171 -10.87 -9.16 -12.16
CA LYS A 171 -11.58 -8.72 -13.37
C LYS A 171 -12.36 -9.84 -14.03
N THR A 172 -11.77 -11.06 -14.14
CA THR A 172 -12.43 -12.22 -14.76
C THR A 172 -13.61 -12.73 -13.93
N ILE A 173 -13.47 -12.81 -12.59
CA ILE A 173 -14.54 -13.30 -11.69
C ILE A 173 -15.73 -12.35 -11.68
N LEU A 174 -15.47 -11.05 -11.77
CA LEU A 174 -16.49 -10.00 -11.70
C LEU A 174 -16.99 -9.55 -13.09
N ASP A 175 -16.47 -10.17 -14.16
CA ASP A 175 -16.95 -9.91 -15.51
C ASP A 175 -18.45 -10.28 -15.64
N GLY A 176 -19.23 -9.41 -16.28
CA GLY A 176 -20.69 -9.57 -16.41
C GLY A 176 -21.48 -9.35 -15.11
N THR A 177 -20.85 -8.87 -14.03
CA THR A 177 -21.54 -8.40 -12.81
C THR A 177 -21.61 -6.87 -12.78
N ASP A 178 -22.43 -6.31 -11.86
CA ASP A 178 -22.52 -4.86 -11.65
C ASP A 178 -21.34 -4.30 -10.82
N THR A 179 -20.48 -5.14 -10.25
CA THR A 179 -19.33 -4.73 -9.44
C THR A 179 -18.25 -4.08 -10.31
N LYS A 180 -17.91 -2.85 -10.05
CA LYS A 180 -16.79 -2.15 -10.70
C LYS A 180 -15.46 -2.57 -10.04
N VAL A 181 -14.44 -2.80 -10.86
CA VAL A 181 -13.09 -3.17 -10.37
C VAL A 181 -12.10 -2.05 -10.69
N MET A 182 -11.71 -1.29 -9.68
CA MET A 182 -10.64 -0.30 -9.78
C MET A 182 -9.33 -0.87 -9.26
N VAL A 183 -8.25 -0.68 -10.01
CA VAL A 183 -6.93 -1.23 -9.70
C VAL A 183 -5.91 -0.10 -9.57
N PRO A 184 -5.74 0.47 -8.36
CA PRO A 184 -4.65 1.38 -8.07
C PRO A 184 -3.31 0.62 -8.05
N ARG A 185 -2.38 0.95 -8.95
CA ARG A 185 -0.99 0.48 -8.97
C ARG A 185 -0.12 1.48 -8.22
N PHE A 186 0.18 1.16 -6.98
CA PHE A 186 0.98 2.04 -6.12
C PHE A 186 2.44 2.04 -6.52
N PHE A 187 3.02 3.23 -6.54
CA PHE A 187 4.46 3.46 -6.50
C PHE A 187 4.94 3.47 -5.04
N THR A 188 6.10 4.02 -4.75
CA THR A 188 6.65 3.92 -3.39
C THR A 188 5.91 4.85 -2.43
N VAL A 189 5.01 4.31 -1.62
CA VAL A 189 4.25 5.08 -0.63
C VAL A 189 5.06 5.25 0.65
N TYR A 190 5.04 6.46 1.24
CA TYR A 190 5.71 6.77 2.50
C TYR A 190 4.86 7.72 3.36
N GLY A 191 5.19 7.82 4.65
CA GLY A 191 4.50 8.70 5.59
C GLY A 191 4.41 8.12 7.00
N PRO A 192 3.75 8.81 7.93
CA PRO A 192 3.43 8.33 9.26
C PRO A 192 2.73 6.97 9.24
N TYR A 193 3.01 6.15 10.24
CA TYR A 193 2.54 4.76 10.29
C TYR A 193 3.03 3.90 9.12
N GLY A 194 4.16 4.26 8.49
CA GLY A 194 4.78 3.50 7.40
C GLY A 194 5.20 2.10 7.83
N ARG A 195 5.63 1.29 6.85
CA ARG A 195 6.17 -0.04 7.12
C ARG A 195 7.65 0.05 7.51
N PRO A 196 8.11 -0.72 8.53
CA PRO A 196 9.49 -0.61 9.04
C PRO A 196 10.53 -1.09 8.03
N ASP A 197 10.17 -1.95 7.08
CA ASP A 197 11.04 -2.47 6.03
C ASP A 197 11.19 -1.54 4.81
N MET A 198 10.41 -0.44 4.73
CA MET A 198 10.50 0.54 3.64
C MET A 198 11.60 1.58 3.91
N SER A 199 12.21 2.07 2.82
CA SER A 199 13.44 2.88 2.87
C SER A 199 13.32 4.12 3.76
N ILE A 200 12.31 4.97 3.59
CA ILE A 200 12.23 6.25 4.33
C ILE A 200 12.12 6.00 5.85
N LEU A 201 11.18 5.15 6.31
CA LEU A 201 11.04 4.89 7.74
C LEU A 201 12.28 4.20 8.32
N ARG A 202 12.90 3.29 7.56
CA ARG A 202 14.12 2.61 7.95
C ARG A 202 15.32 3.57 8.05
N PHE A 203 15.45 4.51 7.12
CA PHE A 203 16.49 5.53 7.16
C PHE A 203 16.30 6.48 8.35
N ILE A 204 15.07 6.93 8.62
CA ILE A 204 14.74 7.70 9.82
C ILE A 204 15.16 6.94 11.08
N HIS A 205 14.77 5.65 11.16
CA HIS A 205 15.14 4.80 12.31
C HIS A 205 16.65 4.75 12.52
N TRP A 206 17.40 4.47 11.47
CA TRP A 206 18.85 4.35 11.57
C TRP A 206 19.52 5.67 11.96
N ILE A 207 19.12 6.79 11.33
CA ILE A 207 19.70 8.11 11.57
C ILE A 207 19.40 8.57 13.01
N VAL A 208 18.13 8.52 13.44
CA VAL A 208 17.74 8.95 14.80
C VAL A 208 18.40 8.11 15.90
N ASN A 209 18.70 6.83 15.64
CA ASN A 209 19.33 5.94 16.61
C ASN A 209 20.86 5.81 16.42
N ASN A 210 21.49 6.67 15.63
CA ASN A 210 22.93 6.64 15.33
C ASN A 210 23.42 5.27 14.82
N GLN A 211 22.59 4.59 14.00
CA GLN A 211 22.92 3.33 13.36
C GLN A 211 23.40 3.55 11.93
N GLU A 212 24.15 2.57 11.39
CA GLU A 212 24.65 2.59 10.02
C GLU A 212 23.49 2.54 9.01
N VAL A 213 23.39 3.56 8.15
CA VAL A 213 22.44 3.64 7.05
C VAL A 213 22.98 2.81 5.88
N GLN A 214 22.38 1.63 5.65
CA GLN A 214 22.80 0.74 4.56
C GLN A 214 22.18 1.17 3.25
N VAL A 215 22.98 1.62 2.30
CA VAL A 215 22.58 1.99 0.95
C VAL A 215 23.10 0.94 -0.03
N PHE A 216 22.19 0.28 -0.75
CA PHE A 216 22.56 -0.71 -1.77
C PHE A 216 22.80 0.00 -3.11
N GLY A 217 24.02 -0.13 -3.67
CA GLY A 217 24.52 0.65 -4.80
C GLY A 217 25.12 1.97 -4.34
N ASP A 218 25.12 2.96 -5.21
CA ASP A 218 25.67 4.30 -4.98
C ASP A 218 24.67 5.31 -4.38
N GLY A 219 23.41 4.90 -4.21
CA GLY A 219 22.33 5.74 -3.71
C GLY A 219 21.70 6.70 -4.74
N GLU A 220 22.12 6.64 -6.00
CA GLU A 220 21.58 7.49 -7.07
C GLU A 220 20.32 6.90 -7.73
N GLN A 221 19.93 5.66 -7.38
CA GLN A 221 18.67 5.11 -7.84
C GLN A 221 17.48 5.97 -7.40
N ARG A 222 16.62 6.30 -8.38
CA ARG A 222 15.53 7.27 -8.21
C ARG A 222 14.18 6.56 -8.09
N ARG A 223 13.35 7.05 -7.17
CA ARG A 223 12.01 6.50 -6.93
C ARG A 223 10.98 7.62 -6.90
N SER A 224 9.78 7.30 -7.38
CA SER A 224 8.57 8.07 -7.18
C SER A 224 8.07 7.81 -5.76
N PHE A 225 8.43 8.69 -4.82
CA PHE A 225 7.92 8.65 -3.46
C PHE A 225 6.62 9.44 -3.39
N THR A 226 5.56 8.80 -2.90
CA THR A 226 4.22 9.38 -2.80
C THR A 226 3.77 9.43 -1.35
N TYR A 227 3.41 10.60 -0.87
CA TYR A 227 2.98 10.77 0.51
C TYR A 227 1.64 10.08 0.76
N ILE A 228 1.46 9.53 1.94
CA ILE A 228 0.29 8.69 2.27
C ILE A 228 -1.03 9.43 2.12
N ASP A 229 -1.12 10.72 2.47
CA ASP A 229 -2.37 11.47 2.37
C ASP A 229 -2.78 11.68 0.90
N ASP A 230 -1.83 11.90 -0.01
CA ASP A 230 -2.09 11.98 -1.46
C ASP A 230 -2.62 10.64 -1.98
N VAL A 231 -2.07 9.51 -1.51
CA VAL A 231 -2.55 8.16 -1.86
C VAL A 231 -3.97 7.93 -1.36
N VAL A 232 -4.27 8.30 -0.12
CA VAL A 232 -5.60 8.16 0.47
C VAL A 232 -6.62 9.02 -0.28
N GLU A 233 -6.24 10.25 -0.68
CA GLU A 233 -7.11 11.10 -1.50
C GLU A 233 -7.44 10.44 -2.85
N ALA A 234 -6.44 9.86 -3.54
CA ALA A 234 -6.67 9.13 -4.78
C ALA A 234 -7.65 7.95 -4.57
N LEU A 235 -7.46 7.17 -3.49
CA LEU A 235 -8.33 6.03 -3.17
C LEU A 235 -9.78 6.47 -2.92
N ILE A 236 -9.99 7.59 -2.25
CA ILE A 236 -11.34 8.13 -2.00
C ILE A 236 -11.99 8.55 -3.31
N LYS A 237 -11.26 9.21 -4.22
CA LYS A 237 -11.79 9.58 -5.54
C LYS A 237 -12.17 8.36 -6.40
N LEU A 238 -11.54 7.20 -6.20
CA LEU A 238 -11.91 5.96 -6.88
C LEU A 238 -13.29 5.42 -6.45
N MET A 239 -13.81 5.80 -5.28
CA MET A 239 -15.14 5.35 -4.84
C MET A 239 -16.26 5.85 -5.76
N ASP A 240 -16.09 7.04 -6.32
CA ASP A 240 -17.07 7.71 -7.16
C ASP A 240 -16.84 7.44 -8.66
N TYR A 241 -15.89 6.56 -9.02
CA TYR A 241 -15.57 6.27 -10.41
C TYR A 241 -16.42 5.12 -10.96
N ASP A 242 -17.13 5.38 -12.07
CA ASP A 242 -18.23 4.52 -12.54
C ASP A 242 -17.83 3.33 -13.40
N THR A 243 -16.56 3.21 -13.79
CA THR A 243 -16.12 2.16 -14.71
C THR A 243 -14.89 1.44 -14.21
N SER A 244 -14.83 0.12 -14.45
CA SER A 244 -13.63 -0.66 -14.11
C SER A 244 -12.41 -0.12 -14.84
N ASN A 245 -11.35 0.17 -14.09
CA ASN A 245 -10.14 0.77 -14.66
C ASN A 245 -8.90 0.49 -13.82
N THR A 246 -7.73 0.80 -14.37
CA THR A 246 -6.43 0.68 -13.71
C THR A 246 -5.76 2.05 -13.70
N PHE A 247 -5.22 2.47 -12.56
CA PHE A 247 -4.59 3.78 -12.38
C PHE A 247 -3.25 3.68 -11.68
N ASN A 248 -2.25 4.35 -12.22
CA ASN A 248 -1.01 4.59 -11.50
C ASN A 248 -1.23 5.63 -10.40
N ILE A 249 -0.86 5.30 -9.16
CA ILE A 249 -0.86 6.24 -8.04
C ILE A 249 0.59 6.42 -7.58
N GLY A 250 1.15 7.58 -7.90
CA GLY A 250 2.55 7.89 -7.69
C GLY A 250 2.83 9.40 -7.76
N SER A 251 4.10 9.78 -7.64
CA SER A 251 4.58 11.14 -7.91
C SER A 251 5.27 11.18 -9.26
N ASP A 252 5.03 12.22 -10.05
CA ASP A 252 5.77 12.49 -11.29
C ASP A 252 7.21 12.98 -11.03
N LYS A 253 7.50 13.38 -9.79
CA LYS A 253 8.84 13.73 -9.32
C LYS A 253 9.54 12.51 -8.74
N THR A 254 10.76 12.26 -9.18
CA THR A 254 11.60 11.20 -8.62
C THR A 254 12.72 11.79 -7.78
N VAL A 255 13.06 11.11 -6.68
CA VAL A 255 14.09 11.52 -5.74
C VAL A 255 15.07 10.36 -5.54
N SER A 256 16.38 10.64 -5.47
CA SER A 256 17.40 9.62 -5.20
C SER A 256 17.43 9.25 -3.71
N LEU A 257 17.97 8.08 -3.36
CA LEU A 257 18.13 7.70 -1.96
C LEU A 257 19.06 8.65 -1.22
N ASN A 258 20.11 9.15 -1.89
CA ASN A 258 21.02 10.13 -1.30
C ASN A 258 20.28 11.44 -0.96
N GLN A 259 19.40 11.92 -1.85
CA GLN A 259 18.56 13.08 -1.56
C GLN A 259 17.61 12.85 -0.39
N VAL A 260 16.98 11.66 -0.29
CA VAL A 260 16.12 11.30 0.85
C VAL A 260 16.90 11.30 2.15
N ILE A 261 18.10 10.72 2.20
CA ILE A 261 18.96 10.71 3.39
C ILE A 261 19.33 12.13 3.80
N LYS A 262 19.69 13.00 2.83
CA LYS A 262 19.99 14.40 3.10
C LYS A 262 18.81 15.16 3.71
N ILE A 263 17.61 14.98 3.20
CA ILE A 263 16.41 15.60 3.77
C ILE A 263 16.16 15.10 5.20
N ILE A 264 16.31 13.80 5.47
CA ILE A 264 16.15 13.24 6.82
C ILE A 264 17.21 13.81 7.76
N GLN A 265 18.49 13.91 7.32
CA GLN A 265 19.57 14.56 8.07
C GLN A 265 19.20 15.98 8.49
N GLU A 266 18.71 16.79 7.54
CA GLU A 266 18.28 18.17 7.79
C GLU A 266 17.11 18.24 8.80
N LYS A 267 16.11 17.33 8.66
CA LYS A 267 14.92 17.32 9.54
C LYS A 267 15.18 16.73 10.94
N THR A 268 16.19 15.89 11.09
CA THR A 268 16.57 15.30 12.39
C THR A 268 17.73 16.04 13.06
N ASN A 269 18.41 16.95 12.35
CA ASN A 269 19.66 17.59 12.76
C ASN A 269 20.70 16.55 13.23
N SER A 270 20.81 15.42 12.52
CA SER A 270 21.67 14.28 12.87
C SER A 270 22.54 13.88 11.69
N GLU A 271 23.83 13.65 11.91
CA GLU A 271 24.76 13.21 10.87
C GLU A 271 24.59 11.70 10.61
N PRO A 272 24.27 11.26 9.38
CA PRO A 272 24.10 9.84 9.06
C PRO A 272 25.45 9.13 8.91
N LEU A 273 25.57 7.94 9.49
CA LEU A 273 26.66 7.01 9.21
C LEU A 273 26.28 6.16 8.00
N ILE A 274 26.79 6.51 6.80
CA ILE A 274 26.39 5.85 5.56
C ILE A 274 27.36 4.74 5.20
N ALA A 275 26.83 3.52 4.91
CA ALA A 275 27.57 2.40 4.36
C ALA A 275 26.96 1.96 3.03
N PHE A 276 27.74 2.06 1.97
CA PHE A 276 27.37 1.55 0.67
C PHE A 276 27.62 0.04 0.59
N LYS A 277 26.59 -0.72 0.16
CA LYS A 277 26.62 -2.17 0.02
C LYS A 277 26.41 -2.56 -1.45
N GLU A 278 26.93 -3.70 -1.85
CA GLU A 278 26.73 -4.23 -3.20
C GLU A 278 25.24 -4.48 -3.49
N ARG A 279 24.80 -4.19 -4.71
CA ARG A 279 23.45 -4.50 -5.19
C ARG A 279 23.33 -6.00 -5.46
N ALA A 280 22.66 -6.73 -4.59
CA ALA A 280 22.47 -8.18 -4.72
C ALA A 280 21.38 -8.57 -5.73
N ILE A 281 20.49 -7.65 -6.11
CA ILE A 281 19.36 -7.87 -7.03
C ILE A 281 19.32 -6.73 -8.04
N LYS A 282 18.98 -7.06 -9.30
CA LYS A 282 18.77 -6.08 -10.36
C LYS A 282 17.51 -5.25 -10.00
N ASP A 283 17.74 -4.07 -9.43
CA ASP A 283 16.72 -3.11 -9.03
C ASP A 283 16.74 -1.96 -10.05
N PRO A 284 15.61 -1.52 -10.62
CA PRO A 284 15.60 -0.46 -11.64
C PRO A 284 16.29 0.81 -11.17
N ASP A 285 17.01 1.50 -12.06
CA ASP A 285 17.63 2.78 -11.72
C ASP A 285 16.61 3.89 -11.54
N VAL A 286 15.56 3.91 -12.35
CA VAL A 286 14.46 4.87 -12.26
C VAL A 286 13.12 4.16 -12.23
N VAL A 287 12.25 4.56 -11.29
CA VAL A 287 10.85 4.11 -11.22
C VAL A 287 9.96 5.34 -11.23
N ARG A 288 9.25 5.59 -12.35
CA ARG A 288 8.46 6.80 -12.55
C ARG A 288 7.13 6.53 -13.27
N PRO A 289 5.96 6.94 -12.70
CA PRO A 289 4.66 6.76 -13.33
C PRO A 289 4.43 7.74 -14.48
N ASP A 290 3.63 7.32 -15.46
CA ASP A 290 2.82 8.23 -16.25
C ASP A 290 1.51 8.48 -15.46
N LEU A 291 1.22 9.73 -15.14
CA LEU A 291 0.03 10.14 -14.40
C LEU A 291 -1.04 10.77 -15.30
N THR A 292 -0.84 10.78 -16.62
CA THR A 292 -1.80 11.40 -17.56
C THR A 292 -3.19 10.83 -17.39
N HIS A 293 -3.29 9.50 -17.26
CA HIS A 293 -4.57 8.81 -17.16
C HIS A 293 -5.35 9.20 -15.90
N ILE A 294 -4.72 9.17 -14.72
CA ILE A 294 -5.38 9.54 -13.46
C ILE A 294 -5.73 11.04 -13.41
N LYS A 295 -4.83 11.91 -13.91
CA LYS A 295 -5.09 13.36 -13.99
C LYS A 295 -6.32 13.69 -14.84
N GLN A 296 -6.47 13.03 -15.99
CA GLN A 296 -7.60 13.26 -16.89
C GLN A 296 -8.94 12.76 -16.32
N ASN A 297 -8.95 11.59 -15.70
CA ASN A 297 -10.17 10.92 -15.26
C ASN A 297 -10.61 11.30 -13.84
N LEU A 298 -9.68 11.41 -12.89
CA LEU A 298 -9.99 11.66 -11.48
C LEU A 298 -9.66 13.09 -11.03
N LYS A 299 -9.06 13.91 -11.90
CA LYS A 299 -8.57 15.26 -11.54
C LYS A 299 -7.72 15.22 -10.27
N TRP A 300 -6.87 14.19 -10.18
CA TRP A 300 -5.97 13.98 -9.07
C TRP A 300 -4.53 14.09 -9.50
N GLU A 301 -3.72 14.71 -8.66
CA GLU A 301 -2.27 14.72 -8.72
C GLU A 301 -1.70 14.82 -7.30
N PRO A 302 -0.49 14.27 -7.04
CA PRO A 302 0.14 14.39 -5.72
C PRO A 302 0.50 15.84 -5.45
N SER A 303 0.18 16.33 -4.27
CA SER A 303 0.37 17.73 -3.85
C SER A 303 1.48 17.91 -2.82
N THR A 304 1.84 16.83 -2.11
CA THR A 304 2.80 16.91 -0.99
C THR A 304 4.24 16.91 -1.49
N LEU A 305 4.99 17.95 -1.14
CA LEU A 305 6.42 17.99 -1.38
C LEU A 305 7.14 16.95 -0.53
N ILE A 306 8.21 16.35 -1.07
CA ILE A 306 8.94 15.27 -0.38
C ILE A 306 9.50 15.72 0.97
N GLU A 307 9.98 16.97 1.04
CA GLU A 307 10.53 17.55 2.26
C GLU A 307 9.48 17.63 3.37
N ASN A 308 8.26 18.07 3.04
CA ASN A 308 7.15 18.19 3.98
C ASN A 308 6.65 16.81 4.44
N GLY A 309 6.56 15.85 3.52
CA GLY A 309 6.15 14.50 3.86
C GLY A 309 7.17 13.76 4.72
N ILE A 310 8.47 13.95 4.48
CA ILE A 310 9.55 13.41 5.34
C ILE A 310 9.50 14.07 6.72
N GLU A 311 9.34 15.40 6.80
CA GLU A 311 9.21 16.12 8.06
C GLU A 311 8.10 15.54 8.95
N LYS A 312 6.89 15.42 8.43
CA LYS A 312 5.76 14.80 9.15
C LYS A 312 6.04 13.35 9.56
N THR A 313 6.81 12.61 8.74
CA THR A 313 7.18 11.22 9.06
C THR A 313 8.20 11.17 10.19
N VAL A 314 9.17 12.11 10.22
CA VAL A 314 10.14 12.26 11.30
C VAL A 314 9.45 12.68 12.60
N GLU A 315 8.56 13.67 12.55
CA GLU A 315 7.77 14.12 13.71
C GLU A 315 7.02 12.94 14.33
N TRP A 316 6.25 12.21 13.51
CA TRP A 316 5.53 11.03 13.98
C TRP A 316 6.47 9.96 14.55
N TYR A 317 7.66 9.75 13.94
CA TYR A 317 8.64 8.80 14.45
C TYR A 317 9.12 9.21 15.84
N LEU A 318 9.43 10.49 16.06
CA LEU A 318 9.90 11.01 17.34
C LEU A 318 8.82 10.98 18.43
N GLU A 319 7.57 11.27 18.09
CA GLU A 319 6.42 11.14 19.01
C GLU A 319 6.18 9.69 19.47
N ASN A 320 6.58 8.71 18.68
CA ASN A 320 6.40 7.28 18.97
C ASN A 320 7.74 6.55 19.19
N LEU A 321 8.78 7.28 19.59
CA LEU A 321 10.17 6.79 19.62
C LEU A 321 10.35 5.51 20.43
N ASP A 322 9.77 5.41 21.62
CA ASP A 322 9.95 4.27 22.53
C ASP A 322 9.49 2.95 21.88
N LEU A 323 8.34 2.96 21.24
CA LEU A 323 7.87 1.80 20.48
C LEU A 323 8.71 1.56 19.24
N LEU A 324 8.87 2.58 18.40
CA LEU A 324 9.49 2.44 17.08
C LEU A 324 10.98 2.06 17.18
N LYS A 325 11.70 2.54 18.19
CA LYS A 325 13.08 2.15 18.45
C LYS A 325 13.22 0.65 18.75
N SER A 326 12.20 0.05 19.36
CA SER A 326 12.21 -1.37 19.76
C SER A 326 11.75 -2.33 18.65
N LEU A 327 11.24 -1.83 17.52
CA LEU A 327 10.74 -2.67 16.44
C LEU A 327 11.85 -3.37 15.65
N THR A 328 11.50 -4.50 15.03
CA THR A 328 12.39 -5.19 14.07
C THR A 328 12.21 -4.55 12.68
N TYR A 329 13.25 -3.87 12.19
CA TYR A 329 13.25 -3.18 10.90
C TYR A 329 13.71 -4.05 9.73
N ILE A 330 14.48 -5.09 10.00
CA ILE A 330 14.94 -6.08 9.00
C ILE A 330 14.62 -7.45 9.55
N LYS A 331 13.75 -8.19 8.87
CA LYS A 331 13.56 -9.61 9.16
C LYS A 331 14.85 -10.36 8.75
N LYS A 332 15.47 -11.09 9.67
CA LYS A 332 16.68 -11.90 9.42
C LYS A 332 16.38 -13.07 8.51
#